data_10056de7843fa80926c4627183efb3f8
#
_entry.id   10056de7843fa80926c4627183efb3f8
#
_cell.length_a   1.000
_cell.length_b   1.000
_cell.length_c   1.000
_cell.angle_alpha   90.00
_cell.angle_beta   90.00
_cell.angle_gamma   90.00
#
_symmetry.space_group_name_H-M   'P 1'
#
loop_
_entity.id
_entity.type
_entity.pdbx_description
1 polymer ?
#
loop_
_entity_poly.entity_id
_entity_poly.type
_entity_poly.pdbx_seq_one_letter_code
_entity_poly.pdbx_strand_id
1 'polypeptide(L)'
;MGQLERATVRPQTLIAVRDVKASSAWYQTLLGAHVHGADPDHPHRLIYDRLMSGESLVLQLHAWDEEEHPNLMGADRAPHGHGVLLWFEVDDFDAAVERVRRLGARVILEPHVNPAPQHREIWIEDPDGYVVVLASPDGEAR
;
A
#
# COMPACT_ATOMS: atom_id res chain seq x y z
N MET A 1 -24.27 25.30 24.47
CA MET A 1 -23.26 25.01 23.48
C MET A 1 -23.36 23.57 23.02
N GLY A 2 -23.45 23.35 21.74
CA GLY A 2 -23.58 22.02 21.18
C GLY A 2 -22.29 21.22 21.27
N GLN A 3 -22.42 19.91 21.27
CA GLN A 3 -21.26 19.01 21.13
C GLN A 3 -20.72 19.10 19.72
N LEU A 4 -19.39 18.97 19.59
CA LEU A 4 -18.78 18.82 18.29
C LEU A 4 -19.22 17.49 17.67
N GLU A 5 -19.74 17.57 16.47
CA GLU A 5 -20.13 16.38 15.73
C GLU A 5 -18.88 15.59 15.34
N ARG A 6 -18.90 14.30 15.60
CA ARG A 6 -17.80 13.41 15.21
C ARG A 6 -18.12 12.77 13.87
N ALA A 7 -17.27 13.01 12.90
CA ALA A 7 -17.36 12.35 11.60
C ALA A 7 -16.65 11.01 11.64
N THR A 8 -17.17 10.05 10.88
CA THR A 8 -16.46 8.81 10.61
C THR A 8 -15.64 9.00 9.33
N VAL A 9 -14.34 8.83 9.45
CA VAL A 9 -13.40 9.02 8.33
C VAL A 9 -12.70 7.71 8.06
N ARG A 10 -12.64 7.32 6.78
CA ARG A 10 -11.90 6.14 6.32
C ARG A 10 -10.88 6.56 5.28
N PRO A 11 -9.59 6.27 5.50
CA PRO A 11 -8.59 6.56 4.49
C PRO A 11 -8.81 5.65 3.27
N GLN A 12 -8.66 6.21 2.09
CA GLN A 12 -8.79 5.46 0.83
C GLN A 12 -7.66 5.88 -0.10
N THR A 13 -6.45 5.56 0.30
CA THR A 13 -5.24 5.93 -0.41
C THR A 13 -5.22 5.37 -1.82
N LEU A 14 -4.88 6.22 -2.78
CA LEU A 14 -4.74 5.85 -4.18
C LEU A 14 -3.35 6.26 -4.67
N ILE A 15 -2.68 5.38 -5.37
CA ILE A 15 -1.40 5.67 -6.01
C ILE A 15 -1.48 5.41 -7.50
N ALA A 16 -0.72 6.20 -8.26
CA ALA A 16 -0.56 6.00 -9.70
C ALA A 16 0.58 5.01 -9.94
N VAL A 17 0.34 4.02 -10.80
CA VAL A 17 1.31 2.97 -11.12
C VAL A 17 1.40 2.76 -12.62
N ARG A 18 2.54 2.27 -13.09
CA ARG A 18 2.76 2.06 -14.51
C ARG A 18 1.96 0.89 -15.08
N ASP A 19 1.80 -0.15 -14.28
CA ASP A 19 1.11 -1.38 -14.69
C ASP A 19 0.22 -1.82 -13.53
N VAL A 20 -1.09 -1.50 -13.63
CA VAL A 20 -2.05 -1.78 -12.57
C VAL A 20 -2.13 -3.27 -12.28
N LYS A 21 -2.15 -4.11 -13.31
CA LYS A 21 -2.27 -5.56 -13.12
C LYS A 21 -1.05 -6.13 -12.40
N ALA A 22 0.15 -5.71 -12.78
CA ALA A 22 1.38 -6.16 -12.15
C ALA A 22 1.49 -5.64 -10.71
N SER A 23 1.18 -4.36 -10.48
CA SER A 23 1.18 -3.79 -9.14
C SER A 23 0.14 -4.44 -8.25
N SER A 24 -1.05 -4.72 -8.78
CA SER A 24 -2.11 -5.41 -8.04
C SER A 24 -1.63 -6.78 -7.56
N ALA A 25 -1.04 -7.58 -8.45
CA ALA A 25 -0.51 -8.89 -8.09
C ALA A 25 0.58 -8.80 -7.01
N TRP A 26 1.46 -7.82 -7.15
CA TRP A 26 2.55 -7.59 -6.21
C TRP A 26 2.01 -7.26 -4.81
N TYR A 27 1.08 -6.30 -4.72
CA TYR A 27 0.48 -5.92 -3.44
C TYR A 27 -0.40 -7.02 -2.84
N GLN A 28 -1.12 -7.78 -3.67
CA GLN A 28 -1.90 -8.92 -3.17
C GLN A 28 -1.00 -9.92 -2.47
N THR A 29 0.16 -10.22 -3.05
CA THR A 29 1.13 -11.13 -2.45
C THR A 29 1.76 -10.53 -1.19
N LEU A 30 2.20 -9.27 -1.28
CA LEU A 30 2.84 -8.59 -0.15
C LEU A 30 1.93 -8.52 1.08
N LEU A 31 0.69 -8.09 0.88
CA LEU A 31 -0.24 -7.78 1.97
C LEU A 31 -1.13 -8.98 2.34
N GLY A 32 -1.11 -10.04 1.54
CA GLY A 32 -2.11 -11.09 1.69
C GLY A 32 -3.51 -10.58 1.40
N ALA A 33 -3.61 -9.58 0.52
CA ALA A 33 -4.88 -8.94 0.18
C ALA A 33 -5.50 -9.55 -1.06
N HIS A 34 -6.75 -9.20 -1.33
CA HIS A 34 -7.48 -9.64 -2.52
C HIS A 34 -8.09 -8.44 -3.21
N VAL A 35 -8.42 -8.60 -4.50
CA VAL A 35 -9.06 -7.53 -5.26
C VAL A 35 -10.55 -7.50 -4.98
N HIS A 36 -11.12 -6.31 -5.11
CA HIS A 36 -12.57 -6.11 -5.07
C HIS A 36 -13.17 -6.52 -6.42
N GLY A 37 -14.23 -7.32 -6.36
CA GLY A 37 -14.91 -7.78 -7.58
C GLY A 37 -14.49 -9.19 -8.00
N ALA A 38 -15.32 -9.81 -8.84
CA ALA A 38 -15.23 -11.23 -9.16
C ALA A 38 -14.55 -11.54 -10.49
N ASP A 39 -14.42 -10.57 -11.39
CA ASP A 39 -13.87 -10.80 -12.73
C ASP A 39 -12.43 -10.31 -12.82
N PRO A 40 -11.43 -11.22 -12.76
CA PRO A 40 -10.02 -10.85 -12.83
C PRO A 40 -9.59 -10.29 -14.18
N ASP A 41 -10.38 -10.53 -15.22
CA ASP A 41 -10.03 -10.12 -16.59
C ASP A 41 -10.86 -8.93 -17.09
N HIS A 42 -11.62 -8.28 -16.22
CA HIS A 42 -12.41 -7.12 -16.60
C HIS A 42 -11.49 -6.01 -17.14
N PRO A 43 -11.75 -5.45 -18.32
CA PRO A 43 -10.85 -4.46 -18.94
C PRO A 43 -10.58 -3.24 -18.09
N HIS A 44 -11.52 -2.82 -17.24
CA HIS A 44 -11.34 -1.69 -16.34
C HIS A 44 -10.17 -1.89 -15.37
N ARG A 45 -9.84 -3.13 -15.05
CA ARG A 45 -8.73 -3.45 -14.15
C ARG A 45 -7.35 -3.17 -14.74
N LEU A 46 -7.27 -2.88 -16.02
CA LEU A 46 -6.03 -2.38 -16.62
C LEU A 46 -5.76 -0.93 -16.23
N ILE A 47 -6.80 -0.21 -15.81
CA ILE A 47 -6.75 1.21 -15.47
C ILE A 47 -6.83 1.42 -13.96
N TYR A 48 -7.58 0.58 -13.25
CA TYR A 48 -7.90 0.79 -11.85
C TYR A 48 -8.15 -0.54 -11.13
N ASP A 49 -7.64 -0.66 -9.91
CA ASP A 49 -7.91 -1.82 -9.06
C ASP A 49 -8.02 -1.40 -7.60
N ARG A 50 -8.75 -2.18 -6.82
CA ARG A 50 -8.98 -1.93 -5.39
C ARG A 50 -8.55 -3.17 -4.61
N LEU A 51 -7.66 -2.96 -3.66
CA LEU A 51 -7.14 -4.04 -2.82
C LEU A 51 -7.81 -4.03 -1.46
N MET A 52 -8.29 -5.18 -1.05
CA MET A 52 -9.08 -5.38 0.15
C MET A 52 -8.38 -6.32 1.13
N SER A 53 -8.50 -6.01 2.41
CA SER A 53 -8.21 -6.93 3.49
C SER A 53 -9.53 -7.21 4.19
N GLY A 54 -10.10 -8.42 3.98
CA GLY A 54 -11.47 -8.66 4.36
C GLY A 54 -12.40 -7.68 3.65
N GLU A 55 -13.18 -6.92 4.42
CA GLU A 55 -14.09 -5.91 3.87
C GLU A 55 -13.50 -4.50 3.86
N SER A 56 -12.26 -4.35 4.29
CA SER A 56 -11.60 -3.05 4.38
C SER A 56 -10.75 -2.78 3.14
N LEU A 57 -10.94 -1.59 2.57
CA LEU A 57 -10.09 -1.11 1.49
C LEU A 57 -8.73 -0.71 2.07
N VAL A 58 -7.65 -1.26 1.52
CA VAL A 58 -6.30 -0.95 2.01
C VAL A 58 -5.48 -0.11 1.02
N LEU A 59 -5.77 -0.22 -0.28
CA LEU A 59 -5.03 0.53 -1.29
C LEU A 59 -5.81 0.53 -2.60
N GLN A 60 -5.77 1.65 -3.31
CA GLN A 60 -6.28 1.77 -4.67
C GLN A 60 -5.11 2.00 -5.62
N LEU A 61 -5.17 1.36 -6.78
CA LEU A 61 -4.17 1.49 -7.83
C LEU A 61 -4.84 2.09 -9.07
N HIS A 62 -4.21 3.08 -9.67
CA HIS A 62 -4.70 3.72 -10.89
C HIS A 62 -3.55 3.89 -11.86
N ALA A 63 -3.81 3.68 -13.15
CA ALA A 63 -2.82 3.95 -14.17
C ALA A 63 -2.51 5.45 -14.23
N TRP A 64 -1.27 5.80 -14.57
CA TRP A 64 -0.94 7.18 -14.89
C TRP A 64 -1.84 7.67 -16.01
N ASP A 65 -2.23 8.94 -15.92
CA ASP A 65 -3.17 9.57 -16.83
C ASP A 65 -2.46 10.65 -17.64
N GLU A 66 -2.93 10.91 -18.84
CA GLU A 66 -2.35 11.95 -19.68
C GLU A 66 -3.19 13.24 -19.70
N GLU A 67 -4.50 13.14 -19.52
CA GLU A 67 -5.38 14.28 -19.74
C GLU A 67 -6.51 14.51 -18.73
N GLU A 68 -6.87 13.51 -17.93
CA GLU A 68 -8.13 13.56 -17.17
C GLU A 68 -7.99 13.92 -15.70
N HIS A 69 -7.03 13.33 -15.01
CA HIS A 69 -6.94 13.46 -13.55
C HIS A 69 -5.75 14.30 -13.14
N PRO A 70 -5.97 15.52 -12.63
CA PRO A 70 -4.88 16.27 -12.03
C PRO A 70 -4.14 15.41 -11.01
N ASN A 71 -2.84 15.57 -10.95
CA ASN A 71 -1.95 14.83 -10.06
C ASN A 71 -1.72 13.35 -10.41
N LEU A 72 -2.46 12.77 -11.35
CA LEU A 72 -2.12 11.46 -11.92
C LEU A 72 -1.45 11.60 -13.30
N MET A 73 -1.08 12.82 -13.66
CA MET A 73 -0.34 13.13 -14.89
C MET A 73 1.13 13.32 -14.58
N GLY A 74 1.99 13.11 -15.55
CA GLY A 74 3.42 13.32 -15.39
C GLY A 74 4.17 12.11 -14.85
N ALA A 75 3.89 10.94 -15.44
CA ALA A 75 4.54 9.68 -15.07
C ALA A 75 6.07 9.73 -15.17
N ASP A 76 6.60 10.65 -15.97
CA ASP A 76 8.04 10.86 -16.15
C ASP A 76 8.67 11.76 -15.09
N ARG A 77 7.86 12.36 -14.21
CA ARG A 77 8.36 13.20 -13.12
C ARG A 77 8.82 12.31 -11.97
N ALA A 78 10.06 12.45 -11.59
CA ALA A 78 10.65 11.67 -10.50
C ALA A 78 11.13 12.61 -9.38
N PRO A 79 11.23 12.09 -8.12
CA PRO A 79 10.88 10.75 -7.67
C PRO A 79 9.39 10.62 -7.34
N HIS A 80 8.80 9.52 -7.71
CA HIS A 80 7.40 9.21 -7.36
C HIS A 80 7.30 8.96 -5.85
N GLY A 81 6.26 9.50 -5.23
CA GLY A 81 5.98 9.24 -3.83
C GLY A 81 6.96 9.87 -2.85
N HIS A 82 7.83 10.77 -3.30
CA HIS A 82 8.73 11.47 -2.40
C HIS A 82 7.95 12.22 -1.32
N GLY A 83 8.31 12.00 -0.06
CA GLY A 83 7.61 12.60 1.07
C GLY A 83 6.37 11.81 1.53
N VAL A 84 6.14 10.64 0.96
CA VAL A 84 5.02 9.76 1.32
C VAL A 84 5.56 8.38 1.69
N LEU A 85 5.05 7.81 2.77
CA LEU A 85 5.26 6.42 3.13
C LEU A 85 3.90 5.71 3.08
N LEU A 86 3.83 4.61 2.35
CA LEU A 86 2.66 3.75 2.37
C LEU A 86 2.78 2.82 3.57
N TRP A 87 2.12 3.19 4.64
CA TRP A 87 2.27 2.53 5.94
C TRP A 87 1.12 1.57 6.18
N PHE A 88 1.46 0.29 6.43
CA PHE A 88 0.47 -0.74 6.75
C PHE A 88 0.83 -1.40 8.09
N GLU A 89 -0.13 -1.45 9.00
CA GLU A 89 0.01 -2.28 10.19
C GLU A 89 -0.40 -3.71 9.84
N VAL A 90 0.41 -4.67 10.23
CA VAL A 90 0.15 -6.10 9.97
C VAL A 90 0.04 -6.86 11.28
N ASP A 91 -0.89 -7.80 11.34
CA ASP A 91 -1.12 -8.58 12.56
C ASP A 91 0.02 -9.56 12.85
N ASP A 92 0.56 -10.18 11.81
CA ASP A 92 1.64 -11.14 11.90
C ASP A 92 2.86 -10.62 11.14
N PHE A 93 3.75 -9.97 11.86
CA PHE A 93 4.92 -9.34 11.27
C PHE A 93 5.88 -10.37 10.63
N ASP A 94 6.09 -11.51 11.29
CA ASP A 94 7.01 -12.52 10.75
C ASP A 94 6.49 -13.10 9.43
N ALA A 95 5.18 -13.34 9.34
CA ALA A 95 4.56 -13.79 8.10
C ALA A 95 4.66 -12.72 7.01
N ALA A 96 4.53 -11.44 7.37
CA ALA A 96 4.68 -10.33 6.43
C ALA A 96 6.11 -10.27 5.87
N VAL A 97 7.12 -10.45 6.71
CA VAL A 97 8.51 -10.50 6.28
C VAL A 97 8.76 -11.67 5.33
N GLU A 98 8.15 -12.82 5.60
CA GLU A 98 8.25 -13.97 4.69
C GLU A 98 7.69 -13.65 3.29
N ARG A 99 6.56 -12.93 3.25
CA ARG A 99 6.00 -12.50 1.96
C ARG A 99 6.91 -11.53 1.21
N VAL A 100 7.56 -10.63 1.93
CA VAL A 100 8.57 -9.73 1.36
C VAL A 100 9.70 -10.55 0.72
N ARG A 101 10.22 -11.55 1.44
CA ARG A 101 11.29 -12.40 0.93
C ARG A 101 10.85 -13.20 -0.29
N ARG A 102 9.65 -13.74 -0.25
CA ARG A 102 9.07 -14.50 -1.36
C ARG A 102 8.93 -13.67 -2.63
N LEU A 103 8.56 -12.39 -2.48
CA LEU A 103 8.46 -11.46 -3.60
C LEU A 103 9.83 -11.05 -4.15
N GLY A 104 10.90 -11.23 -3.39
CA GLY A 104 12.20 -10.67 -3.74
C GLY A 104 12.17 -9.15 -3.77
N ALA A 105 11.34 -8.53 -2.93
CA ALA A 105 11.20 -7.08 -2.89
C ALA A 105 12.51 -6.42 -2.46
N ARG A 106 12.76 -5.22 -3.01
CA ARG A 106 13.92 -4.43 -2.61
C ARG A 106 13.72 -3.90 -1.20
N VAL A 107 14.58 -4.33 -0.28
CA VAL A 107 14.52 -3.91 1.12
C VAL A 107 15.36 -2.66 1.30
N ILE A 108 14.76 -1.61 1.86
CA ILE A 108 15.42 -0.35 2.19
C ILE A 108 15.99 -0.41 3.61
N LEU A 109 15.16 -0.86 4.55
CA LEU A 109 15.58 -1.09 5.94
C LEU A 109 15.10 -2.47 6.36
N GLU A 110 16.05 -3.32 6.76
CA GLU A 110 15.75 -4.64 7.28
C GLU A 110 14.91 -4.56 8.56
N PRO A 111 14.26 -5.67 8.98
CA PRO A 111 13.45 -5.65 10.19
C PRO A 111 14.20 -5.09 11.38
N HIS A 112 13.59 -4.13 12.06
CA HIS A 112 14.17 -3.47 13.22
C HIS A 112 13.05 -3.01 14.16
N VAL A 113 13.42 -2.71 15.39
CA VAL A 113 12.49 -2.18 16.39
C VAL A 113 12.55 -0.66 16.38
N ASN A 114 11.38 -0.05 16.24
CA ASN A 114 11.22 1.37 16.51
C ASN A 114 10.89 1.52 18.00
N PRO A 115 11.73 2.19 18.80
CA PRO A 115 11.55 2.25 20.25
C PRO A 115 10.30 3.03 20.68
N ALA A 116 9.79 3.89 19.83
CA ALA A 116 8.57 4.65 20.05
C ALA A 116 7.65 4.51 18.84
N PRO A 117 6.70 3.58 18.85
CA PRO A 117 5.97 2.99 19.98
C PRO A 117 6.36 1.54 20.38
N GLN A 118 7.53 1.09 20.10
CA GLN A 118 7.97 -0.28 20.39
C GLN A 118 7.27 -1.32 19.51
N HIS A 119 7.35 -1.11 18.22
CA HIS A 119 6.92 -2.07 17.22
C HIS A 119 8.12 -2.44 16.33
N ARG A 120 7.95 -3.51 15.57
CA ARG A 120 8.92 -3.90 14.53
C ARG A 120 8.43 -3.38 13.20
N GLU A 121 9.35 -3.01 12.33
CA GLU A 121 9.00 -2.56 10.98
C GLU A 121 10.05 -3.02 9.97
N ILE A 122 9.62 -3.16 8.72
CA ILE A 122 10.48 -3.40 7.57
C ILE A 122 10.09 -2.40 6.48
N TRP A 123 11.09 -1.79 5.84
CA TRP A 123 10.87 -0.80 4.78
C TRP A 123 11.30 -1.39 3.45
N ILE A 124 10.43 -1.34 2.47
CA ILE A 124 10.67 -1.89 1.14
C ILE A 124 10.28 -0.88 0.07
N GLU A 125 10.78 -1.08 -1.14
CA GLU A 125 10.43 -0.28 -2.30
C GLU A 125 9.55 -1.11 -3.23
N ASP A 126 8.44 -0.51 -3.69
CA ASP A 126 7.56 -1.18 -4.63
C ASP A 126 8.10 -1.06 -6.08
N PRO A 127 7.48 -1.73 -7.07
CA PRO A 127 7.96 -1.68 -8.46
C PRO A 127 7.98 -0.28 -9.09
N ASP A 128 7.21 0.65 -8.56
CA ASP A 128 7.14 2.03 -9.07
C ASP A 128 7.98 3.02 -8.27
N GLY A 129 8.69 2.56 -7.25
CA GLY A 129 9.55 3.39 -6.43
C GLY A 129 8.88 3.98 -5.18
N TYR A 130 7.64 3.61 -4.89
CA TYR A 130 7.01 3.99 -3.64
C TYR A 130 7.60 3.22 -2.48
N VAL A 131 7.80 3.91 -1.36
CA VAL A 131 8.28 3.26 -0.14
C VAL A 131 7.12 2.75 0.67
N VAL A 132 7.16 1.45 0.97
CA VAL A 132 6.14 0.75 1.74
C VAL A 132 6.73 0.33 3.08
N VAL A 133 6.01 0.61 4.15
CA VAL A 133 6.38 0.18 5.51
C VAL A 133 5.36 -0.83 5.99
N LEU A 134 5.84 -1.99 6.43
CA LEU A 134 5.02 -2.96 7.13
C LEU A 134 5.45 -2.92 8.60
N ALA A 135 4.50 -2.67 9.49
CA ALA A 135 4.76 -2.50 10.91
C ALA A 135 3.89 -3.45 11.73
N SER A 136 4.45 -3.98 12.80
CA SER A 136 3.67 -4.71 13.80
C SER A 136 2.83 -3.73 14.62
N PRO A 137 1.81 -4.23 15.35
CA PRO A 137 1.06 -3.36 16.25
C PRO A 137 1.94 -2.68 17.29
N ASP A 138 1.55 -1.47 17.70
CA ASP A 138 2.24 -0.73 18.74
C ASP A 138 2.41 -1.56 20.01
N GLY A 139 3.62 -1.59 20.54
CA GLY A 139 3.94 -2.35 21.73
C GLY A 139 4.20 -3.83 21.54
N GLU A 140 4.10 -4.35 20.32
CA GLU A 140 4.35 -5.77 20.02
C GLU A 140 5.79 -6.17 20.35
N ALA A 141 6.75 -5.25 20.23
CA ALA A 141 8.17 -5.50 20.47
C ALA A 141 8.62 -5.20 21.92
N ARG A 142 7.67 -5.03 22.83
CA ARG A 142 8.00 -4.83 24.27
C ARG A 142 8.62 -6.05 24.88
#